data_7c7a7442140b9f3c6899a55f4760d00b
#
_entry.id   7c7a7442140b9f3c6899a55f4760d00b
#
_cell.length_a   1.000
_cell.length_b   1.000
_cell.length_c   1.000
_cell.angle_alpha   90.00
_cell.angle_beta   90.00
_cell.angle_gamma   90.00
#
_symmetry.space_group_name_H-M   'P 1'
#
loop_
_entity.id
_entity.type
_entity.pdbx_description
1 polymer ?
#
loop_
_entity_poly.entity_id
_entity_poly.type
_entity_poly.pdbx_seq_one_letter_code
_entity_poly.pdbx_strand_id
1 'polypeptide(L)'
;MGELLLCNEAIAAMPYYIEGVSINVYSIEELNYYIINNTYLLDDDFMSLELCTWIENHAHLPKLAMHLRTIISTNGRLSAFVTELLEYSGYCTKEELKNTHDALKELEEKSEFECLKIRADRLMEKKKYTAAIFEYKKLLSCEDAKHTERVLYGNIYHNLATAYAQLFLFDIAADLYIEAFRQNGDRKSLWSCLYAYKLDNNATGYARIVREYSVTEQELSLIHI
;
A
#
# COMPACT_ATOMS: atom_id res chain seq x y z
N MET A 1 -7.81 -2.30 27.35
CA MET A 1 -6.56 -1.89 28.04
C MET A 1 -5.43 -2.49 27.22
N GLY A 2 -4.56 -1.67 26.60
CA GLY A 2 -3.39 -2.20 25.90
C GLY A 2 -2.42 -2.78 26.92
N GLU A 3 -2.01 -4.01 26.71
CA GLU A 3 -0.95 -4.65 27.47
C GLU A 3 0.39 -4.00 27.10
N LEU A 4 1.20 -3.63 28.08
CA LEU A 4 2.53 -3.11 27.83
C LEU A 4 3.43 -4.28 27.42
N LEU A 5 3.78 -4.35 26.13
CA LEU A 5 4.73 -5.31 25.62
C LEU A 5 6.14 -4.77 25.81
N LEU A 6 6.94 -5.46 26.62
CA LEU A 6 8.35 -5.13 26.81
C LEU A 6 9.19 -5.87 25.77
N CYS A 7 10.12 -5.15 25.13
CA CYS A 7 11.13 -5.80 24.31
C CYS A 7 12.01 -6.67 25.16
N ASN A 8 12.13 -7.94 24.81
CA ASN A 8 12.97 -8.90 25.53
C ASN A 8 14.36 -9.04 24.87
N GLU A 9 14.47 -8.69 23.61
CA GLU A 9 15.69 -8.81 22.84
C GLU A 9 16.45 -7.48 22.76
N ALA A 10 17.71 -7.55 22.34
CA ALA A 10 18.59 -6.40 22.28
C ALA A 10 18.12 -5.39 21.21
N ILE A 11 18.19 -4.11 21.54
CA ILE A 11 17.97 -3.03 20.57
C ILE A 11 19.20 -2.97 19.66
N ALA A 12 18.99 -3.05 18.35
CA ALA A 12 20.03 -2.97 17.34
C ALA A 12 20.62 -1.56 17.28
N ALA A 13 21.96 -1.46 17.22
CA ALA A 13 22.64 -0.17 17.04
C ALA A 13 22.40 0.43 15.64
N MET A 14 22.17 -0.43 14.64
CA MET A 14 21.83 -0.04 13.26
C MET A 14 20.44 -0.56 12.93
N PRO A 15 19.51 0.33 12.51
CA PRO A 15 18.16 -0.10 12.16
C PRO A 15 18.12 -0.88 10.84
N TYR A 16 17.09 -1.71 10.70
CA TYR A 16 16.64 -2.18 9.38
C TYR A 16 15.66 -1.17 8.80
N TYR A 17 15.91 -0.74 7.56
CA TYR A 17 15.04 0.22 6.87
C TYR A 17 14.04 -0.50 5.97
N ILE A 18 12.77 -0.27 6.21
CA ILE A 18 11.66 -0.83 5.41
C ILE A 18 11.27 0.23 4.37
N GLU A 19 11.74 0.05 3.13
CA GLU A 19 11.61 1.04 2.04
C GLU A 19 10.15 1.39 1.73
N GLY A 20 9.27 0.40 1.58
CA GLY A 20 7.89 0.59 1.13
C GLY A 20 7.06 1.54 2.01
N VAL A 21 7.45 1.73 3.27
CA VAL A 21 6.77 2.62 4.23
C VAL A 21 7.68 3.66 4.87
N SER A 22 8.98 3.65 4.50
CA SER A 22 10.00 4.56 5.03
C SER A 22 10.08 4.54 6.56
N ILE A 23 10.19 3.34 7.14
CA ILE A 23 10.28 3.11 8.60
C ILE A 23 11.58 2.41 8.93
N ASN A 24 12.23 2.88 10.01
CA ASN A 24 13.35 2.19 10.66
C ASN A 24 12.82 1.31 11.80
N VAL A 25 13.28 0.07 11.88
CA VAL A 25 13.05 -0.83 13.01
C VAL A 25 14.36 -1.18 13.68
N TYR A 26 14.37 -1.18 15.01
CA TYR A 26 15.55 -1.35 15.84
C TYR A 26 15.54 -2.64 16.67
N SER A 27 14.45 -3.39 16.65
CA SER A 27 14.34 -4.66 17.34
C SER A 27 13.50 -5.67 16.55
N ILE A 28 13.62 -6.95 16.93
CA ILE A 28 12.82 -8.00 16.30
C ILE A 28 11.34 -7.84 16.65
N GLU A 29 11.01 -7.31 17.81
CA GLU A 29 9.64 -7.05 18.23
C GLU A 29 9.01 -5.90 17.42
N GLU A 30 9.76 -4.83 17.14
CA GLU A 30 9.30 -3.77 16.24
C GLU A 30 9.05 -4.30 14.82
N LEU A 31 9.93 -5.18 14.33
CA LEU A 31 9.75 -5.82 13.05
C LEU A 31 8.49 -6.69 13.04
N ASN A 32 8.25 -7.47 14.08
CA ASN A 32 7.06 -8.30 14.21
C ASN A 32 5.78 -7.46 14.33
N TYR A 33 5.83 -6.39 15.10
CA TYR A 33 4.73 -5.44 15.16
C TYR A 33 4.41 -4.86 13.78
N TYR A 34 5.45 -4.49 13.02
CA TYR A 34 5.27 -4.03 11.64
C TYR A 34 4.60 -5.09 10.77
N ILE A 35 5.08 -6.32 10.79
CA ILE A 35 4.55 -7.44 10.00
C ILE A 35 3.07 -7.66 10.27
N ILE A 36 2.69 -7.83 11.54
CA ILE A 36 1.31 -8.12 11.96
C ILE A 36 0.36 -7.00 11.50
N ASN A 37 0.80 -5.73 11.64
CA ASN A 37 -0.03 -4.58 11.29
C ASN A 37 0.00 -4.21 9.81
N ASN A 38 0.88 -4.80 9.01
CA ASN A 38 1.10 -4.47 7.61
C ASN A 38 1.23 -5.69 6.70
N THR A 39 0.63 -6.79 7.07
CA THR A 39 0.73 -8.09 6.37
C THR A 39 0.51 -7.95 4.86
N TYR A 40 -0.51 -7.16 4.45
CA TYR A 40 -0.83 -6.93 3.04
C TYR A 40 0.16 -6.01 2.28
N LEU A 41 1.14 -5.43 2.98
CA LEU A 41 2.21 -4.63 2.36
C LEU A 41 3.49 -5.45 2.13
N LEU A 42 3.55 -6.67 2.65
CA LEU A 42 4.69 -7.56 2.45
C LEU A 42 4.65 -8.15 1.04
N ASP A 43 5.82 -8.29 0.46
CA ASP A 43 6.07 -8.94 -0.83
C ASP A 43 7.32 -9.81 -0.77
N ASP A 44 7.66 -10.45 -1.88
CA ASP A 44 8.84 -11.31 -1.95
C ASP A 44 10.15 -10.55 -1.71
N ASP A 45 10.20 -9.23 -1.96
CA ASP A 45 11.38 -8.40 -1.67
C ASP A 45 11.64 -8.28 -0.16
N PHE A 46 10.60 -8.43 0.67
CA PHE A 46 10.76 -8.50 2.12
C PHE A 46 11.55 -9.73 2.57
N MET A 47 11.44 -10.85 1.83
CA MET A 47 12.19 -12.09 2.08
C MET A 47 13.61 -11.98 1.53
N SER A 48 14.45 -11.14 2.14
CA SER A 48 15.76 -10.77 1.63
C SER A 48 16.92 -11.31 2.46
N LEU A 49 18.07 -11.52 1.81
CA LEU A 49 19.33 -11.84 2.50
C LEU A 49 19.83 -10.66 3.35
N GLU A 50 19.45 -9.44 2.98
CA GLU A 50 19.79 -8.24 3.73
C GLU A 50 19.10 -8.25 5.11
N LEU A 51 17.80 -8.56 5.15
CA LEU A 51 17.07 -8.74 6.39
C LEU A 51 17.67 -9.84 7.27
N CYS A 52 18.04 -10.99 6.68
CA CYS A 52 18.71 -12.07 7.41
C CYS A 52 20.04 -11.60 7.99
N THR A 53 20.81 -10.80 7.26
CA THR A 53 22.09 -10.25 7.71
C THR A 53 21.92 -9.25 8.85
N TRP A 54 20.89 -8.42 8.78
CA TRP A 54 20.54 -7.51 9.87
C TRP A 54 20.14 -8.28 11.13
N ILE A 55 19.30 -9.31 10.99
CA ILE A 55 18.88 -10.18 12.10
C ILE A 55 20.08 -10.84 12.78
N GLU A 56 21.06 -11.31 11.99
CA GLU A 56 22.27 -11.95 12.52
C GLU A 56 23.19 -10.96 13.24
N ASN A 57 23.52 -9.85 12.58
CA ASN A 57 24.60 -8.96 13.03
C ASN A 57 24.13 -7.87 13.98
N HIS A 58 22.89 -7.40 13.85
CA HIS A 58 22.39 -6.27 14.62
C HIS A 58 21.31 -6.64 15.64
N ALA A 59 20.42 -7.58 15.31
CA ALA A 59 19.48 -8.14 16.28
C ALA A 59 20.10 -9.29 17.11
N HIS A 60 21.31 -9.77 16.74
CA HIS A 60 22.06 -10.82 17.44
C HIS A 60 21.34 -12.18 17.53
N LEU A 61 20.56 -12.53 16.49
CA LEU A 61 19.76 -13.76 16.40
C LEU A 61 20.27 -14.69 15.26
N PRO A 62 21.51 -15.25 15.38
CA PRO A 62 22.14 -16.01 14.28
C PRO A 62 21.38 -17.29 13.93
N LYS A 63 20.72 -17.92 14.89
CA LYS A 63 19.91 -19.13 14.63
C LYS A 63 18.70 -18.82 13.76
N LEU A 64 17.96 -17.74 14.09
CA LEU A 64 16.84 -17.29 13.28
C LEU A 64 17.30 -16.94 11.87
N ALA A 65 18.36 -16.15 11.73
CA ALA A 65 18.92 -15.77 10.44
C ALA A 65 19.29 -16.99 9.57
N MET A 66 19.84 -18.05 10.19
CA MET A 66 20.16 -19.30 9.51
C MET A 66 18.91 -20.02 9.00
N HIS A 67 17.85 -20.11 9.82
CA HIS A 67 16.58 -20.71 9.41
C HIS A 67 15.95 -19.94 8.25
N LEU A 68 15.90 -18.60 8.34
CA LEU A 68 15.36 -17.74 7.28
C LEU A 68 16.15 -17.87 5.98
N ARG A 69 17.49 -17.92 6.02
CA ARG A 69 18.32 -18.17 4.83
C ARG A 69 18.05 -19.54 4.21
N THR A 70 17.76 -20.54 5.05
CA THR A 70 17.40 -21.88 4.55
C THR A 70 16.09 -21.81 3.77
N ILE A 71 15.08 -21.09 4.26
CA ILE A 71 13.81 -20.89 3.56
C ILE A 71 14.06 -20.22 2.20
N ILE A 72 14.86 -19.15 2.15
CA ILE A 72 15.23 -18.47 0.89
C ILE A 72 15.92 -19.44 -0.07
N SER A 73 16.93 -20.18 0.40
CA SER A 73 17.74 -21.08 -0.44
C SER A 73 16.97 -22.26 -1.02
N THR A 74 15.89 -22.66 -0.34
CA THR A 74 14.98 -23.73 -0.79
C THR A 74 13.78 -23.22 -1.60
N ASN A 75 13.79 -21.96 -2.05
CA ASN A 75 12.65 -21.30 -2.71
C ASN A 75 11.36 -21.41 -1.90
N GLY A 76 11.48 -21.23 -0.59
CA GLY A 76 10.34 -21.21 0.33
C GLY A 76 9.46 -19.98 0.06
N ARG A 77 8.23 -20.04 0.54
CA ARG A 77 7.24 -18.97 0.36
C ARG A 77 7.36 -17.89 1.43
N LEU A 78 6.88 -16.69 1.12
CA LEU A 78 6.85 -15.56 2.06
C LEU A 78 6.07 -15.92 3.33
N SER A 79 4.96 -16.65 3.23
CA SER A 79 4.19 -17.12 4.38
C SER A 79 5.01 -17.98 5.34
N ALA A 80 5.87 -18.86 4.83
CA ALA A 80 6.74 -19.69 5.66
C ALA A 80 7.84 -18.84 6.33
N PHE A 81 8.45 -17.90 5.59
CA PHE A 81 9.48 -17.00 6.10
C PHE A 81 8.96 -16.13 7.25
N VAL A 82 7.80 -15.52 7.05
CA VAL A 82 7.16 -14.66 8.06
C VAL A 82 6.69 -15.46 9.27
N THR A 83 6.15 -16.67 9.06
CA THR A 83 5.74 -17.53 10.17
C THR A 83 6.92 -17.90 11.06
N GLU A 84 8.07 -18.33 10.47
CA GLU A 84 9.29 -18.64 11.22
C GLU A 84 9.78 -17.44 12.04
N LEU A 85 9.74 -16.23 11.45
CA LEU A 85 10.16 -15.01 12.11
C LEU A 85 9.25 -14.66 13.31
N LEU A 86 7.94 -14.75 13.14
CA LEU A 86 6.96 -14.47 14.21
C LEU A 86 7.00 -15.53 15.33
N GLU A 87 7.13 -16.81 14.99
CA GLU A 87 7.20 -17.90 15.97
C GLU A 87 8.45 -17.81 16.83
N TYR A 88 9.60 -17.49 16.24
CA TYR A 88 10.88 -17.43 16.96
C TYR A 88 10.85 -16.39 18.09
N SER A 89 10.27 -15.26 17.86
CA SER A 89 10.23 -14.18 18.87
C SER A 89 9.20 -14.40 19.96
N GLY A 90 8.16 -15.20 19.70
CA GLY A 90 7.04 -15.39 20.62
C GLY A 90 6.25 -14.10 20.92
N TYR A 91 6.44 -13.04 20.12
CA TYR A 91 5.83 -11.73 20.33
C TYR A 91 4.34 -11.66 19.97
N CYS A 92 3.87 -12.55 19.11
CA CYS A 92 2.48 -12.57 18.66
C CYS A 92 1.65 -13.66 19.35
N THR A 93 0.34 -13.42 19.46
CA THR A 93 -0.61 -14.44 19.88
C THR A 93 -0.76 -15.51 18.79
N LYS A 94 -1.23 -16.70 19.17
CA LYS A 94 -1.54 -17.77 18.20
C LYS A 94 -2.58 -17.35 17.16
N GLU A 95 -3.48 -16.46 17.53
CA GLU A 95 -4.50 -15.94 16.63
C GLU A 95 -3.90 -14.96 15.61
N GLU A 96 -3.04 -14.03 16.03
CA GLU A 96 -2.32 -13.11 15.15
C GLU A 96 -1.41 -13.86 14.20
N LEU A 97 -0.65 -14.85 14.68
CA LEU A 97 0.19 -15.69 13.83
C LEU A 97 -0.64 -16.39 12.75
N LYS A 98 -1.75 -17.01 13.13
CA LYS A 98 -2.64 -17.68 12.19
C LYS A 98 -3.21 -16.72 11.17
N ASN A 99 -3.74 -15.58 11.62
CA ASN A 99 -4.33 -14.57 10.73
C ASN A 99 -3.30 -14.01 9.74
N THR A 100 -2.07 -13.75 10.18
CA THR A 100 -0.98 -13.31 9.32
C THR A 100 -0.60 -14.38 8.28
N HIS A 101 -0.47 -15.62 8.71
CA HIS A 101 -0.17 -16.74 7.82
C HIS A 101 -1.25 -16.94 6.76
N ASP A 102 -2.53 -16.96 7.16
CA ASP A 102 -3.66 -17.15 6.27
C ASP A 102 -3.77 -15.99 5.26
N ALA A 103 -3.56 -14.74 5.70
CA ALA A 103 -3.53 -13.58 4.83
C ALA A 103 -2.39 -13.62 3.79
N LEU A 104 -1.18 -14.05 4.18
CA LEU A 104 -0.07 -14.21 3.24
C LEU A 104 -0.33 -15.33 2.23
N LYS A 105 -0.89 -16.45 2.67
CA LYS A 105 -1.32 -17.52 1.74
C LYS A 105 -2.35 -17.05 0.73
N GLU A 106 -3.32 -16.26 1.17
CA GLU A 106 -4.29 -15.66 0.25
C GLU A 106 -3.62 -14.77 -0.79
N LEU A 107 -2.61 -13.96 -0.40
CA LEU A 107 -1.85 -13.13 -1.33
C LEU A 107 -1.01 -13.95 -2.32
N GLU A 108 -0.42 -15.06 -1.87
CA GLU A 108 0.38 -15.97 -2.72
C GLU A 108 -0.44 -16.64 -3.84
N GLU A 109 -1.77 -16.69 -3.71
CA GLU A 109 -2.69 -17.24 -4.71
C GLU A 109 -3.20 -16.18 -5.70
N LYS A 110 -2.90 -14.88 -5.48
CA LYS A 110 -3.36 -13.76 -6.31
C LYS A 110 -2.37 -13.43 -7.41
N SER A 111 -2.87 -12.84 -8.48
CA SER A 111 -2.03 -12.26 -9.52
C SER A 111 -1.24 -11.04 -9.00
N GLU A 112 -0.14 -10.71 -9.69
CA GLU A 112 0.65 -9.50 -9.38
C GLU A 112 -0.24 -8.24 -9.38
N PHE A 113 -1.14 -8.13 -10.35
CA PHE A 113 -2.09 -7.02 -10.45
C PHE A 113 -2.99 -6.90 -9.21
N GLU A 114 -3.55 -8.01 -8.73
CA GLU A 114 -4.40 -8.04 -7.53
C GLU A 114 -3.60 -7.68 -6.27
N CYS A 115 -2.38 -8.20 -6.13
CA CYS A 115 -1.49 -7.88 -5.02
C CYS A 115 -1.13 -6.38 -4.98
N LEU A 116 -0.75 -5.80 -6.13
CA LEU A 116 -0.45 -4.37 -6.27
C LEU A 116 -1.66 -3.51 -5.90
N LYS A 117 -2.85 -3.91 -6.36
CA LYS A 117 -4.09 -3.19 -6.03
C LYS A 117 -4.38 -3.21 -4.53
N ILE A 118 -4.32 -4.39 -3.90
CA ILE A 118 -4.52 -4.53 -2.45
C ILE A 118 -3.53 -3.66 -1.69
N ARG A 119 -2.25 -3.67 -2.08
CA ARG A 119 -1.18 -2.88 -1.45
C ARG A 119 -1.45 -1.39 -1.57
N ALA A 120 -1.76 -0.90 -2.78
CA ALA A 120 -2.07 0.50 -3.01
C ALA A 120 -3.28 0.98 -2.18
N ASP A 121 -4.35 0.20 -2.15
CA ASP A 121 -5.56 0.50 -1.38
C ASP A 121 -5.26 0.54 0.14
N ARG A 122 -4.45 -0.39 0.66
CA ARG A 122 -4.04 -0.41 2.07
C ARG A 122 -3.15 0.79 2.45
N LEU A 123 -2.26 1.21 1.56
CA LEU A 123 -1.47 2.43 1.75
C LEU A 123 -2.35 3.68 1.79
N MET A 124 -3.39 3.75 0.96
CA MET A 124 -4.40 4.81 1.01
C MET A 124 -5.14 4.85 2.36
N GLU A 125 -5.61 3.71 2.85
CA GLU A 125 -6.27 3.59 4.15
C GLU A 125 -5.37 4.07 5.30
N LYS A 126 -4.07 3.77 5.21
CA LYS A 126 -3.04 4.20 6.17
C LYS A 126 -2.54 5.63 5.95
N LYS A 127 -3.13 6.38 5.03
CA LYS A 127 -2.76 7.76 4.67
C LYS A 127 -1.29 7.91 4.21
N LYS A 128 -0.70 6.84 3.68
CA LYS A 128 0.65 6.83 3.10
C LYS A 128 0.57 7.18 1.61
N TYR A 129 0.08 8.40 1.32
CA TYR A 129 -0.32 8.82 -0.02
C TYR A 129 0.80 8.75 -1.04
N THR A 130 2.03 9.14 -0.68
CA THR A 130 3.18 9.08 -1.59
C THR A 130 3.48 7.64 -2.01
N ALA A 131 3.50 6.70 -1.06
CA ALA A 131 3.71 5.29 -1.34
C ALA A 131 2.54 4.70 -2.16
N ALA A 132 1.28 5.08 -1.83
CA ALA A 132 0.11 4.67 -2.59
C ALA A 132 0.18 5.13 -4.06
N ILE A 133 0.62 6.37 -4.32
CA ILE A 133 0.83 6.90 -5.68
C ILE A 133 1.81 6.03 -6.45
N PHE A 134 2.90 5.62 -5.82
CA PHE A 134 3.91 4.77 -6.44
C PHE A 134 3.32 3.41 -6.83
N GLU A 135 2.61 2.75 -5.92
CA GLU A 135 1.97 1.45 -6.19
C GLU A 135 0.85 1.54 -7.24
N TYR A 136 0.00 2.58 -7.21
CA TYR A 136 -1.01 2.78 -8.26
C TYR A 136 -0.39 3.02 -9.63
N LYS A 137 0.72 3.76 -9.73
CA LYS A 137 1.44 3.93 -10.99
C LYS A 137 2.02 2.63 -11.50
N LYS A 138 2.62 1.83 -10.62
CA LYS A 138 3.12 0.50 -10.94
C LYS A 138 1.98 -0.38 -11.45
N LEU A 139 0.83 -0.38 -10.74
CA LEU A 139 -0.38 -1.10 -11.12
C LEU A 139 -0.88 -0.71 -12.52
N LEU A 140 -0.95 0.58 -12.84
CA LEU A 140 -1.38 1.07 -14.16
C LEU A 140 -0.38 0.75 -15.28
N SER A 141 0.88 0.48 -14.96
CA SER A 141 1.91 0.07 -15.92
C SER A 141 1.96 -1.45 -16.16
N CYS A 142 1.28 -2.26 -15.37
CA CYS A 142 1.21 -3.71 -15.56
C CYS A 142 0.51 -4.07 -16.88
N GLU A 143 0.95 -5.14 -17.51
CA GLU A 143 0.30 -5.68 -18.71
C GLU A 143 -1.16 -6.06 -18.45
N ASP A 144 -1.47 -6.65 -17.30
CA ASP A 144 -2.82 -7.04 -16.90
C ASP A 144 -3.77 -5.86 -16.75
N ALA A 145 -3.25 -4.66 -16.46
CA ALA A 145 -4.06 -3.44 -16.42
C ALA A 145 -4.74 -3.15 -17.76
N LYS A 146 -4.10 -3.48 -18.88
CA LYS A 146 -4.63 -3.26 -20.22
C LYS A 146 -5.82 -4.18 -20.55
N HIS A 147 -5.91 -5.31 -19.88
CA HIS A 147 -6.97 -6.31 -20.05
C HIS A 147 -8.06 -6.23 -18.96
N THR A 148 -7.88 -5.31 -18.03
CA THR A 148 -8.83 -5.09 -16.94
C THR A 148 -10.10 -4.41 -17.44
N GLU A 149 -11.23 -4.70 -16.80
CA GLU A 149 -12.51 -4.03 -17.06
C GLU A 149 -12.36 -2.51 -16.92
N ARG A 150 -12.92 -1.77 -17.88
CA ARG A 150 -12.81 -0.29 -17.92
C ARG A 150 -13.26 0.37 -16.62
N VAL A 151 -14.29 -0.18 -15.97
CA VAL A 151 -14.80 0.34 -14.69
C VAL A 151 -13.74 0.21 -13.60
N LEU A 152 -13.10 -0.95 -13.47
CA LEU A 152 -12.04 -1.17 -12.48
C LEU A 152 -10.83 -0.29 -12.78
N TYR A 153 -10.45 -0.18 -14.04
CA TYR A 153 -9.34 0.68 -14.49
C TYR A 153 -9.60 2.16 -14.14
N GLY A 154 -10.83 2.64 -14.39
CA GLY A 154 -11.24 3.99 -14.00
C GLY A 154 -11.24 4.22 -12.49
N ASN A 155 -11.61 3.20 -11.70
CA ASN A 155 -11.56 3.29 -10.24
C ASN A 155 -10.12 3.39 -9.71
N ILE A 156 -9.16 2.73 -10.36
CA ILE A 156 -7.73 2.86 -10.03
C ILE A 156 -7.26 4.30 -10.29
N TYR A 157 -7.62 4.90 -11.43
CA TYR A 157 -7.35 6.32 -11.71
C TYR A 157 -7.97 7.25 -10.67
N HIS A 158 -9.22 6.96 -10.25
CA HIS A 158 -9.90 7.75 -9.22
C HIS A 158 -9.14 7.71 -7.88
N ASN A 159 -8.70 6.53 -7.45
CA ASN A 159 -7.95 6.38 -6.21
C ASN A 159 -6.57 7.06 -6.30
N LEU A 160 -5.88 6.93 -7.42
CA LEU A 160 -4.63 7.63 -7.68
C LEU A 160 -4.82 9.16 -7.63
N ALA A 161 -5.87 9.68 -8.26
CA ALA A 161 -6.23 11.10 -8.22
C ALA A 161 -6.48 11.55 -6.77
N THR A 162 -7.20 10.73 -6.01
CA THR A 162 -7.47 11.01 -4.59
C THR A 162 -6.18 11.08 -3.77
N ALA A 163 -5.21 10.20 -4.03
CA ALA A 163 -3.90 10.27 -3.36
C ALA A 163 -3.15 11.57 -3.66
N TYR A 164 -3.19 12.05 -4.91
CA TYR A 164 -2.62 13.35 -5.28
C TYR A 164 -3.36 14.52 -4.63
N ALA A 165 -4.71 14.48 -4.61
CA ALA A 165 -5.52 15.50 -3.96
C ALA A 165 -5.23 15.60 -2.45
N GLN A 166 -4.98 14.48 -1.78
CA GLN A 166 -4.58 14.45 -0.37
C GLN A 166 -3.20 15.07 -0.11
N LEU A 167 -2.37 15.16 -1.14
CA LEU A 167 -1.08 15.87 -1.11
C LEU A 167 -1.19 17.32 -1.63
N PHE A 168 -2.41 17.82 -1.83
CA PHE A 168 -2.69 19.17 -2.35
C PHE A 168 -2.18 19.41 -3.78
N LEU A 169 -1.92 18.36 -4.55
CA LEU A 169 -1.53 18.42 -5.97
C LEU A 169 -2.79 18.37 -6.85
N PHE A 170 -3.59 19.44 -6.77
CA PHE A 170 -4.94 19.47 -7.34
C PHE A 170 -4.96 19.53 -8.87
N ASP A 171 -3.97 20.11 -9.51
CA ASP A 171 -3.78 20.13 -10.95
C ASP A 171 -3.67 18.71 -11.51
N ILE A 172 -2.76 17.91 -10.96
CA ILE A 172 -2.55 16.50 -11.34
C ILE A 172 -3.80 15.66 -11.00
N ALA A 173 -4.39 15.90 -9.82
CA ALA A 173 -5.58 15.19 -9.39
C ALA A 173 -6.76 15.42 -10.36
N ALA A 174 -6.98 16.66 -10.83
CA ALA A 174 -8.04 16.98 -11.77
C ALA A 174 -7.90 16.21 -13.09
N ASP A 175 -6.70 16.15 -13.66
CA ASP A 175 -6.42 15.42 -14.90
C ASP A 175 -6.64 13.89 -14.74
N LEU A 176 -6.28 13.35 -13.60
CA LEU A 176 -6.50 11.94 -13.30
C LEU A 176 -7.98 11.61 -13.02
N TYR A 177 -8.71 12.49 -12.35
CA TYR A 177 -10.15 12.31 -12.13
C TYR A 177 -10.95 12.36 -13.43
N ILE A 178 -10.58 13.24 -14.39
CA ILE A 178 -11.27 13.25 -15.68
C ILE A 178 -10.95 11.99 -16.49
N GLU A 179 -9.72 11.46 -16.38
CA GLU A 179 -9.40 10.18 -17.01
C GLU A 179 -10.17 9.03 -16.36
N ALA A 180 -10.30 9.02 -15.03
CA ALA A 180 -11.15 8.07 -14.31
C ALA A 180 -12.58 8.08 -14.85
N PHE A 181 -13.17 9.27 -15.00
CA PHE A 181 -14.53 9.42 -15.52
C PHE A 181 -14.66 8.90 -16.97
N ARG A 182 -13.67 9.15 -17.82
CA ARG A 182 -13.66 8.65 -19.20
C ARG A 182 -13.65 7.11 -19.28
N GLN A 183 -13.05 6.46 -18.28
CA GLN A 183 -12.96 5.00 -18.21
C GLN A 183 -14.20 4.39 -17.56
N ASN A 184 -14.61 4.86 -16.37
CA ASN A 184 -15.68 4.23 -15.59
C ASN A 184 -17.06 4.85 -15.77
N GLY A 185 -17.15 6.07 -16.33
CA GLY A 185 -18.41 6.80 -16.46
C GLY A 185 -19.02 7.28 -15.13
N ASP A 186 -18.30 7.14 -14.01
CA ASP A 186 -18.83 7.50 -12.69
C ASP A 186 -18.79 9.01 -12.48
N ARG A 187 -19.99 9.61 -12.36
CA ARG A 187 -20.15 11.04 -12.11
C ARG A 187 -19.40 11.54 -10.86
N LYS A 188 -19.13 10.68 -9.89
CA LYS A 188 -18.30 11.03 -8.73
C LYS A 188 -16.90 11.45 -9.15
N SER A 189 -16.30 10.77 -10.13
CA SER A 189 -14.99 11.14 -10.67
C SER A 189 -15.04 12.51 -11.37
N LEU A 190 -16.11 12.80 -12.12
CA LEU A 190 -16.31 14.09 -12.75
C LEU A 190 -16.45 15.21 -11.72
N TRP A 191 -17.24 14.99 -10.67
CA TRP A 191 -17.39 15.97 -9.58
C TRP A 191 -16.07 16.20 -8.84
N SER A 192 -15.31 15.15 -8.57
CA SER A 192 -13.98 15.26 -7.96
C SER A 192 -13.00 16.05 -8.83
N CYS A 193 -13.07 15.90 -10.16
CA CYS A 193 -12.31 16.72 -11.11
C CYS A 193 -12.66 18.21 -10.99
N LEU A 194 -13.95 18.54 -11.01
CA LEU A 194 -14.42 19.93 -10.87
C LEU A 194 -14.01 20.54 -9.54
N TYR A 195 -14.07 19.72 -8.48
CA TYR A 195 -13.65 20.13 -7.15
C TYR A 195 -12.14 20.40 -7.09
N ALA A 196 -11.34 19.54 -7.68
CA ALA A 196 -9.90 19.72 -7.75
C ALA A 196 -9.52 21.00 -8.51
N TYR A 197 -10.16 21.29 -9.68
CA TYR A 197 -9.94 22.56 -10.39
C TYR A 197 -10.35 23.77 -9.57
N LYS A 198 -11.39 23.67 -8.75
CA LYS A 198 -11.82 24.76 -7.87
C LYS A 198 -10.80 25.04 -6.77
N LEU A 199 -10.24 23.98 -6.17
CA LEU A 199 -9.19 24.09 -5.15
C LEU A 199 -7.86 24.59 -5.72
N ASP A 200 -7.59 24.27 -6.99
CA ASP A 200 -6.42 24.75 -7.73
C ASP A 200 -6.58 26.19 -8.26
N ASN A 201 -7.74 26.82 -8.04
CA ASN A 201 -8.12 28.12 -8.62
C ASN A 201 -8.07 28.15 -10.17
N ASN A 202 -8.19 27.01 -10.83
CA ASN A 202 -8.16 26.86 -12.28
C ASN A 202 -9.57 27.04 -12.89
N ALA A 203 -10.03 28.28 -12.95
CA ALA A 203 -11.35 28.61 -13.50
C ALA A 203 -11.51 28.21 -14.98
N THR A 204 -10.44 28.23 -15.75
CA THR A 204 -10.44 27.83 -17.16
C THR A 204 -10.66 26.33 -17.31
N GLY A 205 -9.94 25.51 -16.57
CA GLY A 205 -10.13 24.06 -16.51
C GLY A 205 -11.54 23.69 -16.07
N TYR A 206 -12.01 24.31 -15.00
CA TYR A 206 -13.36 24.13 -14.48
C TYR A 206 -14.42 24.40 -15.56
N ALA A 207 -14.40 25.59 -16.19
CA ALA A 207 -15.37 25.98 -17.21
C ALA A 207 -15.34 25.09 -18.45
N ARG A 208 -14.14 24.61 -18.83
CA ARG A 208 -13.97 23.63 -19.91
C ARG A 208 -14.74 22.36 -19.63
N ILE A 209 -14.53 21.75 -18.45
CA ILE A 209 -15.15 20.47 -18.07
C ILE A 209 -16.67 20.60 -17.92
N VAL A 210 -17.16 21.69 -17.30
CA VAL A 210 -18.60 21.94 -17.20
C VAL A 210 -19.26 21.97 -18.58
N ARG A 211 -18.63 22.61 -19.56
CA ARG A 211 -19.16 22.71 -20.94
C ARG A 211 -19.03 21.37 -21.68
N GLU A 212 -17.88 20.71 -21.61
CA GLU A 212 -17.59 19.48 -22.34
C GLU A 212 -18.55 18.35 -21.94
N TYR A 213 -18.85 18.24 -20.64
CA TYR A 213 -19.72 17.19 -20.11
C TYR A 213 -21.13 17.64 -19.75
N SER A 214 -21.52 18.84 -20.18
CA SER A 214 -22.86 19.42 -19.99
C SER A 214 -23.35 19.32 -18.54
N VAL A 215 -22.49 19.67 -17.59
CA VAL A 215 -22.81 19.59 -16.15
C VAL A 215 -23.84 20.64 -15.82
N THR A 216 -24.97 20.24 -15.24
CA THR A 216 -26.09 21.11 -14.94
C THR A 216 -25.89 21.93 -13.65
N GLU A 217 -26.61 23.06 -13.51
CA GLU A 217 -26.57 23.85 -12.27
C GLU A 217 -27.05 23.03 -11.05
N GLN A 218 -27.97 22.10 -11.24
CA GLN A 218 -28.43 21.22 -10.17
C GLN A 218 -27.30 20.30 -9.71
N GLU A 219 -26.51 19.73 -10.62
CA GLU A 219 -25.34 18.91 -10.27
C GLU A 219 -24.26 19.76 -9.60
N LEU A 220 -24.04 20.99 -10.09
CA LEU A 220 -23.09 21.92 -9.46
C LEU A 220 -23.54 22.31 -8.06
N SER A 221 -24.86 22.37 -7.80
CA SER A 221 -25.36 22.63 -6.46
C SER A 221 -25.10 21.49 -5.46
N LEU A 222 -24.92 20.27 -5.93
CA LEU A 222 -24.54 19.12 -5.10
C LEU A 222 -23.03 19.12 -4.73
N ILE A 223 -22.22 19.89 -5.47
CA ILE A 223 -20.78 20.03 -5.22
C ILE A 223 -20.51 21.23 -4.28
N HIS A 224 -21.57 21.79 -3.68
CA HIS A 224 -21.43 22.96 -2.83
C HIS A 224 -20.63 22.67 -1.56
N ILE A 225 -19.58 23.42 -1.49
CA ILE A 225 -18.91 23.82 -0.25
C ILE A 225 -18.97 25.34 -0.20
#